data_7ef688e9c43f0eb1710f0b7a844c8b51
#
_entry.id   7ef688e9c43f0eb1710f0b7a844c8b51
#
_cell.length_a   1.000
_cell.length_b   1.000
_cell.length_c   1.000
_cell.angle_alpha   90.00
_cell.angle_beta   90.00
_cell.angle_gamma   90.00
#
_symmetry.space_group_name_H-M   'P 1'
#
loop_
_entity.id
_entity.type
_entity.pdbx_description
1 polymer ?
#
loop_
_entity_poly.entity_id
_entity_poly.type
_entity_poly.pdbx_seq_one_letter_code
_entity_poly.pdbx_strand_id
1 'polypeptide(L)'
;MIQVLCEQVSRGMREVDAIATIRDYQGRRHFLHIEKDFLTSLDSRWALPVALVQRDPRTGAVLIEFPQEAETGVNRIWVRAEDVVGNLGVTA
;
A
#
# COMPACT_ATOMS: atom_id res chain seq x y z
N MET A 1 7.00 -10.60 4.03
CA MET A 1 6.67 -9.32 3.39
C MET A 1 5.16 -9.22 3.19
N ILE A 2 4.63 -8.05 3.35
CA ILE A 2 3.21 -7.82 3.17
C ILE A 2 2.99 -6.93 1.96
N GLN A 3 1.74 -6.86 1.53
CA GLN A 3 1.33 -5.99 0.45
C GLN A 3 0.09 -5.23 0.87
N VAL A 4 -0.08 -4.03 0.34
CA VAL A 4 -1.30 -3.27 0.57
C VAL A 4 -2.09 -3.23 -0.74
N LEU A 5 -3.41 -3.40 -0.61
CA LEU A 5 -4.28 -3.35 -1.77
C LEU A 5 -4.41 -1.92 -2.27
N CYS A 6 -4.31 -1.75 -3.58
CA CYS A 6 -4.50 -0.45 -4.21
C CYS A 6 -5.98 -0.21 -4.43
N GLU A 7 -6.42 1.00 -4.14
CA GLU A 7 -7.79 1.38 -4.47
C GLU A 7 -7.94 1.50 -5.97
N GLN A 8 -6.91 2.01 -6.62
CA GLN A 8 -6.92 2.23 -8.05
C GLN A 8 -5.49 2.25 -8.56
N VAL A 9 -5.32 1.83 -9.79
CA VAL A 9 -4.04 1.97 -10.50
C VAL A 9 -4.34 2.63 -11.83
N SER A 10 -3.62 3.71 -12.12
CA SER A 10 -3.80 4.44 -13.35
C SER A 10 -2.46 4.57 -14.08
N ARG A 11 -2.51 5.09 -15.29
CA ARG A 11 -1.33 5.20 -16.13
C ARG A 11 -0.40 6.28 -15.61
N GLY A 12 0.91 5.98 -15.62
CA GLY A 12 1.92 6.95 -15.31
C GLY A 12 2.37 7.69 -16.56
N MET A 13 3.49 8.41 -16.43
CA MET A 13 4.00 9.21 -17.54
C MET A 13 4.60 8.36 -18.65
N ARG A 14 5.31 7.30 -18.26
CA ARG A 14 5.88 6.37 -19.23
C ARG A 14 5.06 5.10 -19.27
N GLU A 15 5.21 4.34 -20.35
CA GLU A 15 4.47 3.09 -20.50
C GLU A 15 4.76 2.10 -19.36
N VAL A 16 5.97 2.15 -18.81
CA VAL A 16 6.37 1.26 -17.72
C VAL A 16 5.93 1.75 -16.36
N ASP A 17 5.39 2.94 -16.28
CA ASP A 17 5.02 3.58 -15.02
C ASP A 17 3.54 3.44 -14.73
N ALA A 18 3.21 3.51 -13.45
CA ALA A 18 1.83 3.52 -12.98
C ALA A 18 1.71 4.45 -11.79
N ILE A 19 0.49 4.88 -11.54
CA ILE A 19 0.17 5.65 -10.33
C ILE A 19 -0.73 4.78 -9.50
N ALA A 20 -0.22 4.35 -8.35
CA ALA A 20 -0.98 3.53 -7.40
C ALA A 20 -1.64 4.44 -6.38
N THR A 21 -2.93 4.27 -6.18
CA THR A 21 -3.68 5.02 -5.18
C THR A 21 -3.92 4.12 -3.99
N ILE A 22 -3.44 4.54 -2.83
CA ILE A 22 -3.60 3.81 -1.58
C ILE A 22 -4.45 4.65 -0.64
N ARG A 23 -5.48 4.05 -0.08
CA ARG A 23 -6.35 4.74 0.87
C ARG A 23 -5.89 4.44 2.28
N ASP A 24 -5.73 5.47 3.10
CA ASP A 24 -5.31 5.26 4.48
C ASP A 24 -6.52 4.99 5.38
N TYR A 25 -6.23 4.77 6.66
CA TYR A 25 -7.24 4.41 7.64
C TYR A 25 -8.34 5.46 7.77
N GLN A 26 -7.99 6.72 7.52
CA GLN A 26 -8.94 7.82 7.62
C GLN A 26 -9.63 8.14 6.31
N GLY A 27 -9.36 7.36 5.27
CA GLY A 27 -9.98 7.54 3.98
C GLY A 27 -9.26 8.51 3.07
N ARG A 28 -8.10 9.00 3.46
CA ARG A 28 -7.31 9.88 2.60
C ARG A 28 -6.57 9.05 1.56
N ARG A 29 -6.42 9.60 0.38
CA ARG A 29 -5.75 8.93 -0.72
C ARG A 29 -4.33 9.40 -0.87
N HIS A 30 -3.43 8.46 -1.12
CA HIS A 30 -2.01 8.72 -1.34
C HIS A 30 -1.64 8.14 -2.70
N PHE A 31 -0.90 8.90 -3.48
CA PHE A 31 -0.57 8.54 -4.86
C PHE A 31 0.92 8.28 -4.95
N LEU A 32 1.27 7.10 -5.46
CA LEU A 32 2.66 6.71 -5.65
C LEU A 32 2.93 6.53 -7.13
N HIS A 33 3.96 7.22 -7.62
CA HIS A 33 4.43 7.06 -8.98
C HIS A 33 5.50 5.98 -8.98
N ILE A 34 5.16 4.81 -9.48
CA ILE A 34 6.04 3.64 -9.41
C ILE A 34 6.08 2.95 -10.76
N GLU A 35 7.04 2.05 -10.92
CA GLU A 35 7.06 1.18 -12.08
C GLU A 35 6.04 0.08 -11.90
N LYS A 36 5.38 -0.30 -12.99
CA LYS A 36 4.34 -1.33 -12.97
C LYS A 36 4.83 -2.65 -12.39
N ASP A 37 6.11 -2.94 -12.57
CA ASP A 37 6.68 -4.20 -12.12
C ASP A 37 6.67 -4.33 -10.61
N PHE A 38 6.52 -3.23 -9.88
CA PHE A 38 6.38 -3.30 -8.44
C PHE A 38 5.01 -3.80 -8.01
N LEU A 39 4.03 -3.73 -8.89
CA LEU A 39 2.67 -4.11 -8.55
C LEU A 39 2.45 -5.59 -8.78
N THR A 40 1.67 -6.19 -7.91
CA THR A 40 1.26 -7.60 -8.03
C THR A 40 -0.23 -7.64 -8.26
N SER A 41 -0.64 -8.48 -9.21
CA SER A 41 -2.07 -8.70 -9.45
C SER A 41 -2.55 -9.81 -8.52
N LEU A 42 -3.49 -9.48 -7.65
CA LEU A 42 -4.08 -10.43 -6.73
C LEU A 42 -5.58 -10.49 -7.00
N ASP A 43 -6.04 -11.60 -7.53
CA ASP A 43 -7.42 -11.76 -7.98
C ASP A 43 -7.74 -10.64 -8.96
N SER A 44 -8.65 -9.78 -8.64
CA SER A 44 -9.02 -8.69 -9.54
C SER A 44 -8.43 -7.36 -9.12
N ARG A 45 -7.50 -7.37 -8.18
CA ARG A 45 -6.98 -6.14 -7.61
C ARG A 45 -5.48 -6.09 -7.71
N TRP A 46 -4.96 -4.89 -7.72
CA TRP A 46 -3.53 -4.66 -7.67
C TRP A 46 -3.10 -4.47 -6.23
N ALA A 47 -1.88 -4.89 -5.93
CA ALA A 47 -1.30 -4.75 -4.61
C ALA A 47 0.13 -4.25 -4.73
N LEU A 48 0.56 -3.52 -3.71
CA LEU A 48 1.88 -2.91 -3.65
C LEU A 48 2.66 -3.51 -2.48
N PRO A 49 3.87 -4.04 -2.71
CA PRO A 49 4.70 -4.49 -1.59
C PRO A 49 5.08 -3.33 -0.69
N VAL A 50 4.94 -3.54 0.61
CA VAL A 50 5.24 -2.51 1.61
C VAL A 50 5.89 -3.19 2.81
N ALA A 51 6.51 -2.39 3.66
CA ALA A 51 7.06 -2.89 4.91
C ALA A 51 6.05 -2.73 6.02
N LEU A 52 5.98 -3.74 6.88
CA LEU A 52 5.18 -3.65 8.10
C LEU A 52 6.00 -2.92 9.15
N VAL A 53 5.47 -1.82 9.67
CA VAL A 53 6.16 -1.05 10.70
C VAL A 53 5.58 -1.37 12.07
N GLN A 54 4.26 -1.38 12.19
CA GLN A 54 3.62 -1.51 13.49
C GLN A 54 2.17 -1.90 13.31
N ARG A 55 1.60 -2.55 14.31
CA ARG A 55 0.18 -2.82 14.38
C ARG A 55 -0.38 -2.13 15.61
N ASP A 56 -1.57 -1.58 15.47
CA ASP A 56 -2.30 -1.02 16.60
C ASP A 56 -3.22 -2.12 17.15
N PRO A 57 -2.94 -2.65 18.35
CA PRO A 57 -3.77 -3.74 18.87
C PRO A 57 -5.18 -3.30 19.23
N ARG A 58 -5.42 -2.02 19.37
CA ARG A 58 -6.73 -1.51 19.75
C ARG A 58 -7.68 -1.41 18.57
N THR A 59 -7.18 -0.92 17.44
CA THR A 59 -8.02 -0.70 16.26
C THR A 59 -7.80 -1.76 15.19
N GLY A 60 -6.69 -2.49 15.27
CA GLY A 60 -6.28 -3.40 14.21
C GLY A 60 -5.63 -2.70 13.05
N ALA A 61 -5.48 -1.38 13.12
CA ALA A 61 -4.83 -0.63 12.06
C ALA A 61 -3.37 -1.07 11.90
N VAL A 62 -2.85 -0.95 10.70
CA VAL A 62 -1.50 -1.37 10.37
C VAL A 62 -0.74 -0.18 9.84
N LEU A 63 0.43 0.08 10.44
CA LEU A 63 1.31 1.13 9.93
C LEU A 63 2.25 0.49 8.93
N ILE A 64 2.22 1.00 7.71
CA ILE A 64 3.05 0.48 6.62
C ILE A 64 4.00 1.55 6.13
N GLU A 65 5.07 1.10 5.51
CA GLU A 65 6.01 2.01 4.87
C GLU A 65 6.06 1.69 3.38
N PHE A 66 5.87 2.72 2.57
CA PHE A 66 5.95 2.62 1.12
C PHE A 66 7.39 2.41 0.66
N PRO A 67 7.60 1.80 -0.51
CA PRO A 67 8.94 1.66 -1.06
C PRO A 67 9.56 3.01 -1.45
N GLN A 68 8.73 4.05 -1.56
CA GLN A 68 9.18 5.40 -1.87
C GLN A 68 8.13 6.36 -1.34
N GLU A 69 8.44 7.65 -1.33
CA GLU A 69 7.49 8.64 -0.87
C GLU A 69 6.31 8.76 -1.82
N ALA A 70 5.13 8.96 -1.24
CA ALA A 70 3.95 9.30 -2.00
C ALA A 70 4.05 10.74 -2.49
N GLU A 71 3.13 11.12 -3.37
CA GLU A 71 3.09 12.47 -3.93
C GLU A 71 3.00 13.53 -2.85
N THR A 72 2.37 13.18 -1.72
CA THR A 72 2.25 14.09 -0.58
C THR A 72 3.52 14.23 0.24
N GLY A 73 4.57 13.46 -0.09
CA GLY A 73 5.79 13.45 0.69
C GLY A 73 5.77 12.47 1.85
N VAL A 74 4.68 11.76 2.01
CA VAL A 74 4.52 10.79 3.10
C VAL A 74 5.00 9.43 2.64
N ASN A 75 5.72 8.70 3.50
CA ASN A 75 6.10 7.34 3.17
C ASN A 75 5.59 6.30 4.18
N ARG A 76 4.92 6.73 5.24
CA ARG A 76 4.29 5.82 6.20
C ARG A 76 2.87 6.25 6.43
N ILE A 77 1.94 5.29 6.39
CA ILE A 77 0.53 5.57 6.66
C ILE A 77 -0.08 4.42 7.44
N TRP A 78 -1.13 4.73 8.18
CA TRP A 78 -1.97 3.70 8.78
C TRP A 78 -3.02 3.26 7.76
N VAL A 79 -3.20 1.95 7.64
CA VAL A 79 -4.22 1.38 6.75
C VAL A 79 -5.06 0.39 7.53
N ARG A 80 -6.20 0.02 6.97
CA ARG A 80 -7.05 -1.00 7.58
C ARG A 80 -6.45 -2.37 7.36
N ALA A 81 -6.63 -3.24 8.34
CA ALA A 81 -6.08 -4.59 8.25
C ALA A 81 -6.62 -5.34 7.03
N GLU A 82 -7.88 -5.09 6.67
CA GLU A 82 -8.48 -5.77 5.52
C GLU A 82 -7.89 -5.33 4.19
N ASP A 83 -7.13 -4.24 4.18
CA ASP A 83 -6.45 -3.78 2.98
C ASP A 83 -5.04 -4.32 2.88
N VAL A 84 -4.62 -5.16 3.81
CA VAL A 84 -3.28 -5.73 3.84
C VAL A 84 -3.35 -7.21 3.56
N VAL A 85 -2.46 -7.67 2.69
CA VAL A 85 -2.36 -9.09 2.32
C VAL A 85 -0.99 -9.59 2.75
N GLY A 86 -0.97 -10.78 3.34
CA GLY A 86 0.26 -11.40 3.77
C GLY A 86 0.27 -11.63 5.26
N ASN A 87 1.39 -12.15 5.74
CA ASN A 87 1.53 -12.48 7.15
C ASN A 87 1.86 -11.22 7.94
N LEU A 88 0.95 -10.81 8.81
CA LEU A 88 1.13 -9.63 9.65
C LEU A 88 2.03 -9.89 10.85
N GLY A 89 2.72 -10.95 10.81
CA GLY A 89 3.72 -11.20 11.77
C GLY A 89 3.24 -11.80 13.00
N VAL A 90 2.47 -12.34 13.04
CA VAL A 90 2.19 -12.76 14.13
C VAL A 90 2.57 -13.67 14.59
N THR A 91 2.87 -13.87 14.98
CA THR A 91 3.26 -14.60 15.56
C THR A 91 2.92 -14.92 16.24
N ALA A 92 2.74 -15.03 16.32
CA ALA A 92 2.40 -15.40 17.11
C ALA A 92 2.21 -15.34 17.48
#